data_5444df0637096d96d638be0b9e102192
#
_entry.id   5444df0637096d96d638be0b9e102192
#
_cell.length_a   1.000
_cell.length_b   1.000
_cell.length_c   1.000
_cell.angle_alpha   90.00
_cell.angle_beta   90.00
_cell.angle_gamma   90.00
#
_symmetry.space_group_name_H-M   'P 1'
#
loop_
_entity.id
_entity.type
_entity.pdbx_description
1 polymer ?
#
loop_
_entity_poly.entity_id
_entity_poly.type
_entity_poly.pdbx_seq_one_letter_code
_entity_poly.pdbx_strand_id
1 'polypeptide(L)'
;METEEMLAFLRERLFAPMQNGFTEKTVERQKKILRQKLENQRDDKKAFARRRALEETAKGTALAISGDGYAEDLEEISAEGLLAFYRELLETARVKVFFCGEKDEALLSLRQNFKGKAAAEDEAAPILKEKPHFLREETDAAQARLLLGFLGDVGNSTRETALLLLNQLLGGDPDSFLFRKLREAEGLCYEIKSYRYPLSPYFFVQAGIRAKDAKRVCAELLSCLEEWKKNGISKEKLAHAKESLIREYTALADSPWGMVDFLAEQALQGKELTTERLLRQIERTEAADIVRAAKHFRLQTVYLLQGKERTQDAD
;
A
#
# COMPACT_ATOMS: atom_id res chain seq x y z
N MET A 1 11.95 -13.27 -27.01
CA MET A 1 11.85 -14.54 -26.27
C MET A 1 10.46 -15.08 -26.57
N GLU A 2 10.40 -16.23 -27.18
CA GLU A 2 9.12 -16.87 -27.52
C GLU A 2 8.39 -17.30 -26.23
N THR A 3 7.06 -17.41 -26.28
CA THR A 3 6.24 -17.76 -25.11
C THR A 3 6.68 -19.09 -24.50
N GLU A 4 7.03 -20.08 -25.31
CA GLU A 4 7.51 -21.39 -24.84
C GLU A 4 8.83 -21.29 -24.07
N GLU A 5 9.79 -20.49 -24.54
CA GLU A 5 11.08 -20.26 -23.86
C GLU A 5 10.85 -19.59 -22.49
N MET A 6 9.96 -18.59 -22.44
CA MET A 6 9.59 -17.93 -21.20
C MET A 6 8.94 -18.90 -20.20
N LEU A 7 8.04 -19.76 -20.69
CA LEU A 7 7.38 -20.77 -19.86
C LEU A 7 8.35 -21.84 -19.36
N ALA A 8 9.28 -22.28 -20.20
CA ALA A 8 10.35 -23.20 -19.81
C ALA A 8 11.24 -22.60 -18.72
N PHE A 9 11.65 -21.34 -18.90
CA PHE A 9 12.42 -20.61 -17.89
C PHE A 9 11.67 -20.49 -16.56
N LEU A 10 10.39 -20.10 -16.58
CA LEU A 10 9.57 -20.00 -15.36
C LEU A 10 9.43 -21.33 -14.64
N ARG A 11 9.17 -22.42 -15.40
CA ARG A 11 9.10 -23.77 -14.83
C ARG A 11 10.40 -24.20 -14.19
N GLU A 12 11.51 -24.00 -14.89
CA GLU A 12 12.82 -24.31 -14.32
C GLU A 12 13.05 -23.57 -13.01
N ARG A 13 12.81 -22.25 -12.95
CA ARG A 13 13.02 -21.44 -11.75
C ARG A 13 12.11 -21.82 -10.60
N LEU A 14 10.85 -22.17 -10.88
CA LEU A 14 9.89 -22.54 -9.84
C LEU A 14 10.09 -23.97 -9.33
N PHE A 15 10.51 -24.91 -10.19
CA PHE A 15 10.54 -26.31 -9.80
C PHE A 15 11.94 -26.90 -9.61
N ALA A 16 13.01 -26.24 -10.08
CA ALA A 16 14.37 -26.70 -9.82
C ALA A 16 14.71 -26.86 -8.33
N PRO A 17 14.26 -25.99 -7.40
CA PRO A 17 14.50 -26.17 -6.00
C PRO A 17 13.86 -27.44 -5.41
N MET A 18 12.76 -27.92 -6.01
CA MET A 18 12.12 -29.18 -5.61
C MET A 18 13.02 -30.41 -5.84
N GLN A 19 13.84 -30.36 -6.88
CA GLN A 19 14.75 -31.44 -7.29
C GLN A 19 16.12 -31.30 -6.62
N ASN A 20 16.67 -30.10 -6.61
CA ASN A 20 18.05 -29.83 -6.22
C ASN A 20 18.21 -29.43 -4.75
N GLY A 21 17.11 -29.03 -4.10
CA GLY A 21 17.12 -28.49 -2.74
C GLY A 21 17.76 -27.10 -2.67
N PHE A 22 17.89 -26.62 -1.42
CA PHE A 22 18.66 -25.43 -1.09
C PHE A 22 19.94 -25.84 -0.37
N THR A 23 21.10 -25.28 -0.73
CA THR A 23 22.33 -25.54 0.00
C THR A 23 22.45 -24.62 1.21
N GLU A 24 22.96 -25.13 2.34
CA GLU A 24 23.22 -24.34 3.55
C GLU A 24 24.04 -23.08 3.23
N LYS A 25 25.08 -23.20 2.39
CA LYS A 25 25.91 -22.07 1.97
C LYS A 25 25.08 -20.97 1.30
N THR A 26 24.10 -21.34 0.46
CA THR A 26 23.24 -20.37 -0.24
C THR A 26 22.28 -19.72 0.73
N VAL A 27 21.67 -20.50 1.63
CA VAL A 27 20.74 -20.01 2.65
C VAL A 27 21.44 -19.03 3.58
N GLU A 28 22.60 -19.38 4.12
CA GLU A 28 23.38 -18.50 5.00
C GLU A 28 23.79 -17.20 4.30
N ARG A 29 24.18 -17.27 3.03
CA ARG A 29 24.46 -16.05 2.24
C ARG A 29 23.22 -15.16 2.12
N GLN A 30 22.04 -15.75 1.85
CA GLN A 30 20.80 -14.98 1.73
C GLN A 30 20.33 -14.42 3.07
N LYS A 31 20.47 -15.17 4.17
CA LYS A 31 20.21 -14.68 5.53
C LYS A 31 21.07 -13.45 5.84
N LYS A 32 22.36 -13.49 5.50
CA LYS A 32 23.25 -12.34 5.70
C LYS A 32 22.80 -11.11 4.91
N ILE A 33 22.43 -11.29 3.63
CA ILE A 33 21.94 -10.19 2.77
C ILE A 33 20.63 -9.63 3.35
N LEU A 34 19.70 -10.50 3.74
CA LEU A 34 18.41 -10.06 4.29
C LEU A 34 18.59 -9.37 5.65
N ARG A 35 19.46 -9.87 6.52
CA ARG A 35 19.81 -9.21 7.80
C ARG A 35 20.31 -7.80 7.56
N GLN A 36 21.26 -7.61 6.64
CA GLN A 36 21.79 -6.31 6.30
C GLN A 36 20.67 -5.40 5.71
N LYS A 37 19.77 -5.95 4.88
CA LYS A 37 18.61 -5.19 4.38
C LYS A 37 17.71 -4.74 5.53
N LEU A 38 17.40 -5.62 6.48
CA LEU A 38 16.56 -5.32 7.64
C LEU A 38 17.20 -4.28 8.57
N GLU A 39 18.51 -4.37 8.82
CA GLU A 39 19.24 -3.39 9.60
C GLU A 39 19.22 -2.00 8.93
N ASN A 40 19.45 -1.95 7.60
CA ASN A 40 19.45 -0.71 6.82
C ASN A 40 18.05 -0.12 6.58
N GLN A 41 16.96 -0.83 6.93
CA GLN A 41 15.61 -0.29 6.76
C GLN A 41 15.37 1.04 7.47
N ARG A 42 16.09 1.29 8.56
CA ARG A 42 16.02 2.56 9.31
C ARG A 42 16.67 3.73 8.59
N ASP A 43 17.49 3.48 7.57
CA ASP A 43 18.22 4.53 6.84
C ASP A 43 17.28 5.29 5.90
N ASP A 44 16.36 4.59 5.22
CA ASP A 44 15.25 5.25 4.54
C ASP A 44 14.15 5.63 5.55
N LYS A 45 14.29 6.82 6.15
CA LYS A 45 13.35 7.34 7.15
C LYS A 45 11.90 7.40 6.64
N LYS A 46 11.71 7.55 5.32
CA LYS A 46 10.38 7.62 4.71
C LYS A 46 9.73 6.24 4.61
N ALA A 47 10.46 5.23 4.13
CA ALA A 47 9.99 3.86 4.07
C ALA A 47 9.78 3.30 5.48
N PHE A 48 10.72 3.55 6.39
CA PHE A 48 10.61 3.17 7.80
C PHE A 48 9.33 3.73 8.45
N ALA A 49 9.10 5.03 8.34
CA ALA A 49 7.92 5.67 8.91
C ALA A 49 6.62 5.10 8.33
N ARG A 50 6.58 4.81 7.01
CA ARG A 50 5.41 4.19 6.38
C ARG A 50 5.12 2.80 6.94
N ARG A 51 6.16 1.97 7.06
CA ARG A 51 6.02 0.62 7.62
C ARG A 51 5.51 0.68 9.05
N ARG A 52 6.13 1.50 9.91
CA ARG A 52 5.72 1.64 11.32
C ARG A 52 4.28 2.13 11.46
N ALA A 53 3.88 3.11 10.64
CA ALA A 53 2.51 3.59 10.62
C ALA A 53 1.52 2.52 10.15
N LEU A 54 1.88 1.69 9.15
CA LEU A 54 1.06 0.58 8.68
C LEU A 54 0.92 -0.50 9.76
N GLU A 55 2.03 -0.98 10.33
CA GLU A 55 2.06 -1.97 11.41
C GLU A 55 1.13 -1.56 12.55
N GLU A 56 1.19 -0.29 12.96
CA GLU A 56 0.37 0.22 14.03
C GLU A 56 -1.11 0.42 13.63
N THR A 57 -1.37 0.90 12.41
CA THR A 57 -2.73 1.13 11.94
C THR A 57 -3.48 -0.19 11.68
N ALA A 58 -2.79 -1.16 11.08
CA ALA A 58 -3.32 -2.46 10.69
C ALA A 58 -3.15 -3.55 11.78
N LYS A 59 -2.76 -3.18 12.99
CA LYS A 59 -2.49 -4.12 14.08
C LYS A 59 -3.63 -5.12 14.27
N GLY A 60 -3.27 -6.41 14.33
CA GLY A 60 -4.23 -7.52 14.41
C GLY A 60 -4.68 -8.06 13.04
N THR A 61 -4.16 -7.54 11.93
CA THR A 61 -4.36 -8.08 10.58
C THR A 61 -3.04 -8.53 9.97
N ALA A 62 -3.09 -9.32 8.89
CA ALA A 62 -1.89 -9.76 8.17
C ALA A 62 -1.04 -8.58 7.64
N LEU A 63 -1.65 -7.43 7.34
CA LEU A 63 -0.95 -6.23 6.88
C LEU A 63 -0.04 -5.58 7.92
N ALA A 64 -0.22 -5.91 9.21
CA ALA A 64 0.68 -5.46 10.27
C ALA A 64 2.01 -6.24 10.29
N ILE A 65 2.08 -7.37 9.60
CA ILE A 65 3.29 -8.20 9.52
C ILE A 65 4.21 -7.60 8.47
N SER A 66 5.50 -7.45 8.80
CA SER A 66 6.48 -6.96 7.84
C SER A 66 6.64 -7.92 6.66
N GLY A 67 6.50 -7.43 5.44
CA GLY A 67 6.71 -8.24 4.23
C GLY A 67 8.16 -8.72 4.04
N ASP A 68 9.12 -8.07 4.70
CA ASP A 68 10.52 -8.49 4.72
C ASP A 68 10.85 -9.42 5.90
N GLY A 69 9.88 -9.70 6.79
CA GLY A 69 10.10 -10.46 8.03
C GLY A 69 10.83 -9.68 9.11
N TYR A 70 11.41 -10.39 10.04
CA TYR A 70 12.12 -9.84 11.19
C TYR A 70 13.50 -10.47 11.32
N ALA A 71 14.48 -9.70 11.82
CA ALA A 71 15.88 -10.18 11.91
C ALA A 71 16.06 -11.36 12.88
N GLU A 72 15.25 -11.37 13.93
CA GLU A 72 15.22 -12.45 14.93
C GLU A 72 14.80 -13.80 14.35
N ASP A 73 13.89 -13.82 13.37
CA ASP A 73 13.39 -15.06 12.75
C ASP A 73 14.44 -15.74 11.88
N LEU A 74 15.46 -14.98 11.41
CA LEU A 74 16.48 -15.52 10.51
C LEU A 74 17.29 -16.66 11.11
N GLU A 75 17.45 -16.71 12.44
CA GLU A 75 18.23 -17.76 13.09
C GLU A 75 17.56 -19.12 12.98
N GLU A 76 16.24 -19.17 12.96
CA GLU A 76 15.44 -20.39 12.89
C GLU A 76 15.35 -20.99 11.48
N ILE A 77 15.75 -20.24 10.44
CA ILE A 77 15.67 -20.69 9.05
C ILE A 77 16.83 -21.62 8.72
N SER A 78 16.52 -22.86 8.36
CA SER A 78 17.46 -23.85 7.83
C SER A 78 17.18 -24.16 6.36
N ALA A 79 18.13 -24.72 5.61
CA ALA A 79 17.95 -25.13 4.23
C ALA A 79 16.86 -26.21 4.09
N GLU A 80 16.81 -27.15 5.05
CA GLU A 80 15.81 -28.21 5.09
C GLU A 80 14.41 -27.65 5.36
N GLY A 81 14.26 -26.81 6.40
CA GLY A 81 13.00 -26.16 6.75
C GLY A 81 12.47 -25.27 5.62
N LEU A 82 13.37 -24.50 4.98
CA LEU A 82 13.01 -23.67 3.84
C LEU A 82 12.53 -24.52 2.65
N LEU A 83 13.17 -25.65 2.39
CA LEU A 83 12.74 -26.56 1.32
C LEU A 83 11.39 -27.22 1.63
N ALA A 84 11.16 -27.62 2.87
CA ALA A 84 9.88 -28.18 3.31
C ALA A 84 8.75 -27.17 3.12
N PHE A 85 8.95 -25.93 3.59
CA PHE A 85 8.00 -24.82 3.40
C PHE A 85 7.76 -24.54 1.91
N TYR A 86 8.81 -24.53 1.08
CA TYR A 86 8.67 -24.27 -0.35
C TYR A 86 7.83 -25.34 -1.07
N ARG A 87 8.01 -26.61 -0.68
CA ARG A 87 7.20 -27.74 -1.21
C ARG A 87 5.72 -27.56 -0.84
N GLU A 88 5.47 -27.31 0.43
CA GLU A 88 4.11 -27.06 0.95
C GLU A 88 3.47 -25.87 0.21
N LEU A 89 4.21 -24.78 0.04
CA LEU A 89 3.72 -23.59 -0.69
C LEU A 89 3.30 -23.93 -2.13
N LEU A 90 4.12 -24.66 -2.89
CA LEU A 90 3.80 -25.01 -4.28
C LEU A 90 2.62 -26.01 -4.37
N GLU A 91 2.41 -26.84 -3.36
CA GLU A 91 1.30 -27.80 -3.32
C GLU A 91 -0.03 -27.15 -2.89
N THR A 92 0.01 -26.17 -2.00
CA THR A 92 -1.18 -25.61 -1.37
C THR A 92 -1.57 -24.24 -1.87
N ALA A 93 -0.60 -23.42 -2.31
CA ALA A 93 -0.86 -22.03 -2.68
C ALA A 93 -1.82 -21.90 -3.86
N ARG A 94 -2.72 -20.93 -3.76
CA ARG A 94 -3.57 -20.49 -4.85
C ARG A 94 -2.77 -19.59 -5.79
N VAL A 95 -2.48 -20.08 -6.98
CA VAL A 95 -1.69 -19.34 -7.98
C VAL A 95 -2.62 -18.66 -8.98
N LYS A 96 -2.39 -17.38 -9.22
CA LYS A 96 -3.01 -16.61 -10.31
C LYS A 96 -1.91 -16.15 -11.25
N VAL A 97 -2.12 -16.31 -12.54
CA VAL A 97 -1.19 -15.89 -13.60
C VAL A 97 -1.85 -14.77 -14.39
N PHE A 98 -1.16 -13.65 -14.50
CA PHE A 98 -1.58 -12.50 -15.30
C PHE A 98 -0.59 -12.36 -16.46
N PHE A 99 -1.13 -12.24 -17.66
CA PHE A 99 -0.35 -12.10 -18.87
C PHE A 99 -0.89 -10.95 -19.72
N CYS A 100 0.00 -10.10 -20.18
CA CYS A 100 -0.29 -9.02 -21.10
C CYS A 100 0.53 -9.23 -22.37
N GLY A 101 -0.14 -9.52 -23.48
CA GLY A 101 0.49 -9.84 -24.77
C GLY A 101 -0.50 -10.54 -25.71
N GLU A 102 -0.01 -11.03 -26.84
CA GLU A 102 -0.82 -11.84 -27.75
C GLU A 102 -1.24 -13.16 -27.08
N LYS A 103 -2.49 -13.56 -27.34
CA LYS A 103 -3.02 -14.80 -26.77
C LYS A 103 -2.25 -16.00 -27.30
N ASP A 104 -1.69 -16.77 -26.37
CA ASP A 104 -0.96 -17.99 -26.66
C ASP A 104 -1.51 -19.15 -25.82
N GLU A 105 -1.91 -20.25 -26.48
CA GLU A 105 -2.47 -21.42 -25.80
C GLU A 105 -1.44 -22.13 -24.92
N ALA A 106 -0.14 -21.98 -25.20
CA ALA A 106 0.93 -22.51 -24.36
C ALA A 106 0.84 -22.03 -22.91
N LEU A 107 0.31 -20.81 -22.67
CA LEU A 107 0.07 -20.26 -21.33
C LEU A 107 -0.85 -21.14 -20.46
N LEU A 108 -1.81 -21.83 -21.07
CA LEU A 108 -2.72 -22.72 -20.37
C LEU A 108 -2.00 -23.92 -19.74
N SER A 109 -0.84 -24.28 -20.27
CA SER A 109 -0.02 -25.37 -19.76
C SER A 109 0.59 -25.09 -18.38
N LEU A 110 0.76 -23.80 -17.98
CA LEU A 110 1.19 -23.44 -16.63
C LEU A 110 0.19 -23.90 -15.57
N ARG A 111 -1.11 -23.85 -15.87
CA ARG A 111 -2.17 -24.23 -14.92
C ARG A 111 -2.02 -25.68 -14.44
N GLN A 112 -1.49 -26.56 -15.27
CA GLN A 112 -1.33 -27.98 -14.96
C GLN A 112 -0.28 -28.24 -13.88
N ASN A 113 0.64 -27.29 -13.68
CA ASN A 113 1.72 -27.40 -12.70
C ASN A 113 1.31 -27.05 -11.26
N PHE A 114 0.15 -26.39 -11.08
CA PHE A 114 -0.32 -25.94 -9.78
C PHE A 114 -1.64 -26.65 -9.42
N LYS A 115 -1.62 -27.40 -8.33
CA LYS A 115 -2.75 -28.21 -7.86
C LYS A 115 -3.47 -27.56 -6.67
N GLY A 116 -2.90 -26.48 -6.13
CA GLY A 116 -3.37 -25.86 -4.90
C GLY A 116 -4.82 -25.35 -5.01
N LYS A 117 -5.60 -25.69 -4.00
CA LYS A 117 -6.97 -25.25 -3.79
C LYS A 117 -7.09 -24.56 -2.44
N ALA A 118 -6.07 -23.82 -2.03
CA ALA A 118 -6.15 -23.14 -0.74
C ALA A 118 -7.49 -22.41 -0.64
N ALA A 119 -8.27 -22.74 0.36
CA ALA A 119 -9.40 -21.92 0.77
C ALA A 119 -8.85 -20.53 1.07
N ALA A 120 -9.56 -19.48 0.68
CA ALA A 120 -9.26 -18.16 1.21
C ALA A 120 -9.46 -18.27 2.73
N GLU A 121 -8.39 -18.16 3.50
CA GLU A 121 -8.55 -17.88 4.92
C GLU A 121 -9.23 -16.52 5.01
N ASP A 122 -10.26 -16.44 5.83
CA ASP A 122 -10.90 -15.15 6.13
C ASP A 122 -9.82 -14.25 6.74
N GLU A 123 -9.44 -13.22 6.01
CA GLU A 123 -8.56 -12.20 6.57
C GLU A 123 -9.21 -11.63 7.83
N ALA A 124 -8.44 -11.54 8.90
CA ALA A 124 -8.92 -10.94 10.14
C ALA A 124 -9.46 -9.54 9.84
N ALA A 125 -10.73 -9.32 10.19
CA ALA A 125 -11.37 -8.02 9.96
C ALA A 125 -10.59 -6.91 10.67
N PRO A 126 -10.44 -5.74 10.04
CA PRO A 126 -9.78 -4.60 10.65
C PRO A 126 -10.41 -4.23 11.99
N ILE A 127 -9.59 -4.03 12.99
CA ILE A 127 -10.05 -3.64 14.34
C ILE A 127 -10.21 -2.12 14.37
N LEU A 128 -11.45 -1.66 14.56
CA LEU A 128 -11.71 -0.25 14.77
C LEU A 128 -11.30 0.14 16.21
N LYS A 129 -10.35 1.06 16.33
CA LYS A 129 -9.93 1.61 17.62
C LYS A 129 -10.92 2.68 18.07
N GLU A 130 -11.31 2.67 19.34
CA GLU A 130 -12.19 3.71 19.92
C GLU A 130 -11.55 5.09 19.90
N LYS A 131 -10.23 5.16 20.11
CA LYS A 131 -9.43 6.39 20.05
C LYS A 131 -8.19 6.18 19.19
N PRO A 132 -7.75 7.21 18.45
CA PRO A 132 -6.51 7.14 17.69
C PRO A 132 -5.33 6.84 18.62
N HIS A 133 -4.44 5.97 18.16
CA HIS A 133 -3.17 5.72 18.84
C HIS A 133 -2.12 6.72 18.37
N PHE A 134 -1.48 7.41 19.33
CA PHE A 134 -0.40 8.36 19.07
C PHE A 134 0.94 7.68 19.35
N LEU A 135 1.77 7.54 18.33
CA LEU A 135 3.08 6.95 18.44
C LEU A 135 4.14 7.96 18.01
N ARG A 136 5.16 8.16 18.85
CA ARG A 136 6.31 9.01 18.55
C ARG A 136 7.56 8.17 18.69
N GLU A 137 8.38 8.19 17.64
CA GLU A 137 9.70 7.55 17.63
C GLU A 137 10.78 8.56 17.27
N GLU A 138 11.98 8.36 17.80
CA GLU A 138 13.12 9.22 17.57
C GLU A 138 14.16 8.55 16.64
N THR A 139 14.78 9.36 15.83
CA THR A 139 15.82 8.96 14.88
C THR A 139 16.87 10.08 14.75
N ASP A 140 17.86 9.85 13.95
CA ASP A 140 18.88 10.84 13.58
C ASP A 140 18.47 11.74 12.39
N ALA A 141 17.18 11.77 12.01
CA ALA A 141 16.71 12.55 10.87
C ALA A 141 16.62 14.04 11.18
N ALA A 142 17.06 14.86 10.22
CA ALA A 142 16.89 16.32 10.28
C ALA A 142 15.43 16.76 10.07
N GLN A 143 14.62 15.93 9.41
CA GLN A 143 13.25 16.24 9.04
C GLN A 143 12.29 15.22 9.67
N ALA A 144 11.26 15.70 10.32
CA ALA A 144 10.23 14.84 10.88
C ALA A 144 9.28 14.28 9.80
N ARG A 145 8.79 13.06 10.03
CA ARG A 145 7.80 12.37 9.20
C ARG A 145 6.52 12.16 10.02
N LEU A 146 5.45 12.76 9.55
CA LEU A 146 4.12 12.60 10.15
C LEU A 146 3.28 11.71 9.24
N LEU A 147 2.69 10.67 9.81
CA LEU A 147 1.72 9.83 9.12
C LEU A 147 0.44 9.72 9.93
N LEU A 148 -0.68 9.90 9.25
CA LEU A 148 -1.99 9.66 9.79
C LEU A 148 -2.59 8.45 9.08
N GLY A 149 -2.89 7.40 9.84
CA GLY A 149 -3.53 6.17 9.35
C GLY A 149 -5.02 6.20 9.64
N PHE A 150 -5.83 5.99 8.61
CA PHE A 150 -7.28 5.95 8.69
C PHE A 150 -7.78 4.56 8.29
N LEU A 151 -8.88 4.15 8.90
CA LEU A 151 -9.71 3.04 8.45
C LEU A 151 -10.89 3.63 7.66
N GLY A 152 -11.07 3.17 6.42
CA GLY A 152 -12.20 3.50 5.57
C GLY A 152 -13.17 2.33 5.42
N ASP A 153 -14.30 2.57 4.80
CA ASP A 153 -15.27 1.53 4.45
C ASP A 153 -15.14 1.17 2.96
N VAL A 154 -14.69 -0.05 2.68
CA VAL A 154 -14.51 -0.60 1.32
C VAL A 154 -15.65 -1.56 0.95
N GLY A 155 -16.89 -1.12 1.09
CA GLY A 155 -18.03 -2.04 0.98
C GLY A 155 -18.45 -2.43 -0.46
N ASN A 156 -18.29 -1.58 -1.47
CA ASN A 156 -18.69 -1.85 -2.86
C ASN A 156 -17.94 -0.96 -3.87
N SER A 157 -18.07 -1.26 -5.18
CA SER A 157 -17.36 -0.56 -6.25
C SER A 157 -17.62 0.96 -6.30
N THR A 158 -18.82 1.41 -5.97
CA THR A 158 -19.16 2.84 -5.91
C THR A 158 -18.42 3.53 -4.76
N ARG A 159 -18.34 2.89 -3.60
CA ARG A 159 -17.58 3.41 -2.45
C ARG A 159 -16.09 3.46 -2.74
N GLU A 160 -15.55 2.45 -3.42
CA GLU A 160 -14.14 2.45 -3.81
C GLU A 160 -13.79 3.58 -4.77
N THR A 161 -14.62 3.82 -5.79
CA THR A 161 -14.42 4.94 -6.71
C THR A 161 -14.53 6.28 -5.97
N ALA A 162 -15.46 6.38 -5.02
CA ALA A 162 -15.57 7.56 -4.15
C ALA A 162 -14.31 7.74 -3.28
N LEU A 163 -13.69 6.66 -2.78
CA LEU A 163 -12.43 6.70 -2.04
C LEU A 163 -11.24 7.09 -2.92
N LEU A 164 -11.19 6.64 -4.17
CA LEU A 164 -10.17 7.09 -5.14
C LEU A 164 -10.27 8.60 -5.37
N LEU A 165 -11.48 9.11 -5.60
CA LEU A 165 -11.72 10.55 -5.77
C LEU A 165 -11.45 11.34 -4.49
N LEU A 166 -11.80 10.80 -3.32
CA LEU A 166 -11.44 11.41 -2.04
C LEU A 166 -9.92 11.52 -1.87
N ASN A 167 -9.18 10.48 -2.26
CA ASN A 167 -7.72 10.52 -2.26
C ASN A 167 -7.18 11.62 -3.17
N GLN A 168 -7.69 11.70 -4.39
CA GLN A 168 -7.26 12.69 -5.37
C GLN A 168 -7.49 14.12 -4.86
N LEU A 169 -8.67 14.37 -4.29
CA LEU A 169 -9.03 15.65 -3.70
C LEU A 169 -8.20 16.02 -2.48
N LEU A 170 -7.85 15.03 -1.65
CA LEU A 170 -7.19 15.26 -0.38
C LEU A 170 -5.69 15.52 -0.56
N GLY A 171 -4.97 14.59 -1.19
CA GLY A 171 -3.50 14.66 -1.28
C GLY A 171 -2.90 13.78 -2.38
N GLY A 172 -3.70 13.25 -3.30
CA GLY A 172 -3.25 12.40 -4.41
C GLY A 172 -2.73 13.17 -5.63
N ASP A 173 -3.02 14.46 -5.70
CA ASP A 173 -2.73 15.35 -6.84
C ASP A 173 -2.00 16.62 -6.39
N PRO A 174 -1.13 17.23 -7.22
CA PRO A 174 -0.51 18.53 -6.92
C PRO A 174 -1.51 19.67 -6.67
N ASP A 175 -2.72 19.59 -7.26
CA ASP A 175 -3.81 20.54 -7.03
C ASP A 175 -4.70 20.19 -5.84
N SER A 176 -4.37 19.12 -5.11
CA SER A 176 -5.12 18.65 -3.95
C SER A 176 -5.11 19.65 -2.80
N PHE A 177 -6.11 19.52 -1.92
CA PHE A 177 -6.27 20.39 -0.75
C PHE A 177 -5.02 20.47 0.12
N LEU A 178 -4.47 19.30 0.49
CA LEU A 178 -3.30 19.23 1.38
C LEU A 178 -2.09 19.92 0.76
N PHE A 179 -1.86 19.69 -0.54
CA PHE A 179 -0.73 20.28 -1.22
C PHE A 179 -0.86 21.81 -1.29
N ARG A 180 -1.99 22.33 -1.80
CA ARG A 180 -2.21 23.76 -1.95
C ARG A 180 -2.26 24.50 -0.61
N LYS A 181 -2.98 23.96 0.38
CA LYS A 181 -3.13 24.63 1.67
C LYS A 181 -1.88 24.50 2.54
N LEU A 182 -1.48 23.25 2.84
CA LEU A 182 -0.45 23.03 3.86
C LEU A 182 0.98 23.21 3.35
N ARG A 183 1.22 22.91 2.07
CA ARG A 183 2.55 23.06 1.49
C ARG A 183 2.76 24.43 0.87
N GLU A 184 1.88 24.87 -0.05
CA GLU A 184 2.09 26.10 -0.80
C GLU A 184 1.68 27.34 -0.02
N ALA A 185 0.46 27.39 0.54
CA ALA A 185 -0.06 28.58 1.19
C ALA A 185 0.52 28.78 2.61
N GLU A 186 0.64 27.73 3.41
CA GLU A 186 1.06 27.83 4.81
C GLU A 186 2.51 27.43 5.07
N GLY A 187 3.18 26.77 4.11
CA GLY A 187 4.57 26.35 4.23
C GLY A 187 4.86 25.39 5.39
N LEU A 188 3.85 24.63 5.83
CA LEU A 188 3.95 23.70 6.96
C LEU A 188 4.62 22.37 6.61
N CYS A 189 4.61 22.02 5.31
CA CYS A 189 5.10 20.75 4.82
C CYS A 189 6.08 20.95 3.68
N TYR A 190 7.17 20.18 3.67
CA TYR A 190 8.09 20.09 2.52
C TYR A 190 7.53 19.17 1.43
N GLU A 191 6.92 18.08 1.87
CA GLU A 191 6.13 17.18 1.04
C GLU A 191 4.88 16.77 1.80
N ILE A 192 3.80 16.55 1.07
CA ILE A 192 2.58 15.98 1.62
C ILE A 192 1.86 15.21 0.54
N LYS A 193 1.32 14.06 0.90
CA LYS A 193 0.49 13.25 0.02
C LYS A 193 -0.45 12.36 0.79
N SER A 194 -1.53 11.94 0.15
CA SER A 194 -2.38 10.87 0.62
C SER A 194 -2.32 9.68 -0.34
N TYR A 195 -2.59 8.49 0.18
CA TYR A 195 -2.67 7.28 -0.62
C TYR A 195 -3.53 6.23 0.08
N ARG A 196 -4.21 5.42 -0.71
CA ARG A 196 -4.87 4.20 -0.24
C ARG A 196 -3.82 3.07 -0.21
N TYR A 197 -3.82 2.28 0.85
CA TYR A 197 -3.02 1.06 0.85
C TYR A 197 -3.71 0.00 -0.02
N PRO A 198 -3.01 -0.60 -0.98
CA PRO A 198 -3.61 -1.57 -1.89
C PRO A 198 -4.30 -2.72 -1.16
N LEU A 199 -5.38 -3.25 -1.72
CA LEU A 199 -6.13 -4.41 -1.22
C LEU A 199 -6.62 -4.29 0.23
N SER A 200 -6.75 -3.07 0.74
CA SER A 200 -7.12 -2.86 2.14
C SER A 200 -8.04 -1.67 2.35
N PRO A 201 -8.73 -1.60 3.51
CA PRO A 201 -9.51 -0.44 3.90
C PRO A 201 -8.66 0.71 4.45
N TYR A 202 -7.33 0.58 4.46
CA TYR A 202 -6.46 1.57 5.07
C TYR A 202 -6.08 2.69 4.10
N PHE A 203 -6.08 3.88 4.65
CA PHE A 203 -5.75 5.11 3.95
C PHE A 203 -4.75 5.90 4.79
N PHE A 204 -3.76 6.49 4.14
CA PHE A 204 -2.71 7.23 4.82
C PHE A 204 -2.56 8.64 4.27
N VAL A 205 -2.28 9.58 5.16
CA VAL A 205 -1.70 10.87 4.82
C VAL A 205 -0.28 10.90 5.38
N GLN A 206 0.67 11.22 4.53
CA GLN A 206 2.08 11.33 4.87
C GLN A 206 2.58 12.74 4.61
N ALA A 207 3.29 13.34 5.58
CA ALA A 207 3.89 14.65 5.46
C ALA A 207 5.34 14.68 5.98
N GLY A 208 6.21 15.37 5.26
CA GLY A 208 7.52 15.81 5.74
C GLY A 208 7.38 17.20 6.35
N ILE A 209 7.68 17.35 7.63
CA ILE A 209 7.37 18.55 8.41
C ILE A 209 8.51 18.92 9.36
N ARG A 210 8.42 20.10 9.96
CA ARG A 210 9.16 20.39 11.21
C ARG A 210 8.39 19.74 12.37
N ALA A 211 9.07 19.09 13.31
CA ALA A 211 8.42 18.34 14.40
C ALA A 211 7.41 19.20 15.19
N LYS A 212 7.72 20.48 15.41
CA LYS A 212 6.84 21.45 16.12
C LYS A 212 5.50 21.69 15.42
N ASP A 213 5.42 21.49 14.11
CA ASP A 213 4.22 21.75 13.31
C ASP A 213 3.26 20.55 13.26
N ALA A 214 3.64 19.39 13.79
CA ALA A 214 2.87 18.15 13.71
C ALA A 214 1.41 18.31 14.21
N LYS A 215 1.21 18.93 15.35
CA LYS A 215 -0.14 19.16 15.90
C LYS A 215 -1.00 20.05 14.99
N ARG A 216 -0.38 21.10 14.41
CA ARG A 216 -1.08 22.01 13.51
C ARG A 216 -1.47 21.32 12.21
N VAL A 217 -0.55 20.55 11.60
CA VAL A 217 -0.83 19.78 10.36
C VAL A 217 -1.95 18.77 10.61
N CYS A 218 -1.94 18.03 11.73
CA CYS A 218 -3.02 17.13 12.09
C CYS A 218 -4.37 17.86 12.20
N ALA A 219 -4.40 18.99 12.91
CA ALA A 219 -5.63 19.76 13.13
C ALA A 219 -6.21 20.28 11.81
N GLU A 220 -5.39 20.86 10.94
CA GLU A 220 -5.81 21.38 9.64
C GLU A 220 -6.36 20.26 8.73
N LEU A 221 -5.71 19.08 8.71
CA LEU A 221 -6.18 17.94 7.94
C LEU A 221 -7.54 17.45 8.43
N LEU A 222 -7.69 17.25 9.73
CA LEU A 222 -8.95 16.80 10.32
C LEU A 222 -10.06 17.83 10.13
N SER A 223 -9.75 19.12 10.26
CA SER A 223 -10.68 20.23 10.00
C SER A 223 -11.19 20.21 8.56
N CYS A 224 -10.31 19.95 7.59
CA CYS A 224 -10.70 19.82 6.19
C CYS A 224 -11.68 18.66 5.95
N LEU A 225 -11.40 17.50 6.52
CA LEU A 225 -12.30 16.34 6.39
C LEU A 225 -13.68 16.65 7.02
N GLU A 226 -13.72 17.31 8.17
CA GLU A 226 -14.98 17.70 8.80
C GLU A 226 -15.72 18.78 8.00
N GLU A 227 -15.01 19.72 7.39
CA GLU A 227 -15.58 20.72 6.49
C GLU A 227 -16.26 20.04 5.28
N TRP A 228 -15.59 19.09 4.65
CA TRP A 228 -16.16 18.35 3.51
C TRP A 228 -17.37 17.50 3.88
N LYS A 229 -17.36 16.90 5.08
CA LYS A 229 -18.51 16.16 5.63
C LYS A 229 -19.73 17.05 5.84
N LYS A 230 -19.51 18.32 6.17
CA LYS A 230 -20.53 19.31 6.53
C LYS A 230 -21.04 20.10 5.34
N ASN A 231 -20.12 20.64 4.54
CA ASN A 231 -20.40 21.59 3.48
C ASN A 231 -20.36 20.99 2.07
N GLY A 232 -19.89 19.72 1.98
CA GLY A 232 -19.72 19.03 0.70
C GLY A 232 -18.44 19.46 -0.02
N ILE A 233 -18.36 19.06 -1.30
CA ILE A 233 -17.23 19.32 -2.19
C ILE A 233 -17.73 20.13 -3.36
N SER A 234 -17.00 21.19 -3.76
CA SER A 234 -17.39 22.03 -4.88
C SER A 234 -17.34 21.24 -6.20
N LYS A 235 -18.25 21.60 -7.13
CA LYS A 235 -18.33 20.95 -8.44
C LYS A 235 -17.03 21.10 -9.23
N GLU A 236 -16.38 22.24 -9.12
CA GLU A 236 -15.10 22.53 -9.78
C GLU A 236 -13.98 21.59 -9.31
N LYS A 237 -13.80 21.47 -7.98
CA LYS A 237 -12.80 20.56 -7.40
C LYS A 237 -13.06 19.11 -7.77
N LEU A 238 -14.33 18.69 -7.76
CA LEU A 238 -14.70 17.34 -8.16
C LEU A 238 -14.42 17.09 -9.64
N ALA A 239 -14.75 18.04 -10.53
CA ALA A 239 -14.47 17.92 -11.95
C ALA A 239 -12.97 17.76 -12.23
N HIS A 240 -12.13 18.58 -11.59
CA HIS A 240 -10.68 18.49 -11.71
C HIS A 240 -10.14 17.14 -11.21
N ALA A 241 -10.60 16.66 -10.05
CA ALA A 241 -10.17 15.35 -9.51
C ALA A 241 -10.57 14.19 -10.43
N LYS A 242 -11.78 14.24 -11.02
CA LYS A 242 -12.22 13.26 -12.02
C LYS A 242 -11.32 13.26 -13.25
N GLU A 243 -11.05 14.43 -13.80
CA GLU A 243 -10.21 14.58 -14.99
C GLU A 243 -8.79 14.05 -14.73
N SER A 244 -8.21 14.35 -13.57
CA SER A 244 -6.90 13.85 -13.17
C SER A 244 -6.87 12.33 -13.09
N LEU A 245 -7.85 11.69 -12.43
CA LEU A 245 -7.96 10.23 -12.35
C LEU A 245 -8.22 9.58 -13.72
N ILE A 246 -9.07 10.19 -14.54
CA ILE A 246 -9.34 9.68 -15.90
C ILE A 246 -8.06 9.66 -16.71
N ARG A 247 -7.25 10.72 -16.67
CA ARG A 247 -5.93 10.75 -17.34
C ARG A 247 -5.01 9.65 -16.83
N GLU A 248 -4.93 9.47 -15.51
CA GLU A 248 -4.09 8.44 -14.88
C GLU A 248 -4.48 7.04 -15.34
N TYR A 249 -5.76 6.68 -15.26
CA TYR A 249 -6.22 5.35 -15.66
C TYR A 249 -6.28 5.12 -17.17
N THR A 250 -6.40 6.17 -17.97
CA THR A 250 -6.27 6.07 -19.43
C THR A 250 -4.82 5.76 -19.81
N ALA A 251 -3.85 6.40 -19.17
CA ALA A 251 -2.43 6.14 -19.40
C ALA A 251 -1.99 4.72 -18.96
N LEU A 252 -2.74 4.07 -18.07
CA LEU A 252 -2.51 2.66 -17.70
C LEU A 252 -2.58 1.70 -18.89
N ALA A 253 -3.45 1.98 -19.88
CA ALA A 253 -3.59 1.15 -21.08
C ALA A 253 -2.28 1.08 -21.89
N ASP A 254 -1.43 2.10 -21.79
CA ASP A 254 -0.14 2.17 -22.48
C ASP A 254 0.99 1.48 -21.68
N SER A 255 0.70 0.99 -20.47
CA SER A 255 1.68 0.32 -19.60
C SER A 255 1.30 -1.14 -19.37
N PRO A 256 1.98 -2.10 -20.01
CA PRO A 256 1.74 -3.53 -19.78
C PRO A 256 1.82 -3.92 -18.31
N TRP A 257 2.82 -3.43 -17.59
CA TRP A 257 2.96 -3.67 -16.15
C TRP A 257 1.84 -3.03 -15.33
N GLY A 258 1.46 -1.79 -15.65
CA GLY A 258 0.34 -1.13 -15.01
C GLY A 258 -0.98 -1.88 -15.20
N MET A 259 -1.22 -2.43 -16.38
CA MET A 259 -2.39 -3.27 -16.67
C MET A 259 -2.34 -4.59 -15.89
N VAL A 260 -1.19 -5.26 -15.81
CA VAL A 260 -1.03 -6.47 -15.00
C VAL A 260 -1.30 -6.18 -13.53
N ASP A 261 -0.72 -5.13 -12.97
CA ASP A 261 -0.92 -4.75 -11.57
C ASP A 261 -2.40 -4.41 -11.29
N PHE A 262 -3.04 -3.64 -12.16
CA PHE A 262 -4.46 -3.30 -12.04
C PHE A 262 -5.35 -4.55 -12.06
N LEU A 263 -5.15 -5.45 -13.05
CA LEU A 263 -5.93 -6.68 -13.16
C LEU A 263 -5.67 -7.64 -11.98
N ALA A 264 -4.42 -7.71 -11.52
CA ALA A 264 -4.05 -8.51 -10.34
C ALA A 264 -4.76 -8.00 -9.09
N GLU A 265 -4.77 -6.67 -8.87
CA GLU A 265 -5.49 -6.06 -7.75
C GLU A 265 -6.98 -6.38 -7.81
N GLN A 266 -7.63 -6.24 -8.98
CA GLN A 266 -9.04 -6.57 -9.14
C GLN A 266 -9.33 -8.05 -8.87
N ALA A 267 -8.52 -8.94 -9.45
CA ALA A 267 -8.71 -10.37 -9.30
C ALA A 267 -8.47 -10.87 -7.87
N LEU A 268 -7.54 -10.26 -7.12
CA LEU A 268 -7.31 -10.56 -5.70
C LEU A 268 -8.49 -10.13 -4.84
N GLN A 269 -9.19 -9.06 -5.21
CA GLN A 269 -10.42 -8.61 -4.55
C GLN A 269 -11.68 -9.38 -5.01
N GLY A 270 -11.55 -10.36 -5.90
CA GLY A 270 -12.69 -11.09 -6.46
C GLY A 270 -13.54 -10.23 -7.39
N LYS A 271 -12.99 -9.16 -7.98
CA LYS A 271 -13.68 -8.22 -8.86
C LYS A 271 -13.28 -8.43 -10.31
N GLU A 272 -14.22 -8.19 -11.21
CA GLU A 272 -14.02 -8.15 -12.66
C GLU A 272 -14.23 -6.71 -13.15
N LEU A 273 -13.38 -5.80 -12.68
CA LEU A 273 -13.46 -4.40 -13.07
C LEU A 273 -12.48 -4.13 -14.20
N THR A 274 -12.99 -3.73 -15.37
CA THR A 274 -12.14 -3.25 -16.47
C THR A 274 -11.86 -1.75 -16.31
N THR A 275 -10.80 -1.26 -16.97
CA THR A 275 -10.45 0.17 -16.99
C THR A 275 -11.61 1.01 -17.50
N GLU A 276 -12.31 0.60 -18.56
CA GLU A 276 -13.46 1.32 -19.12
C GLU A 276 -14.63 1.38 -18.13
N ARG A 277 -14.84 0.32 -17.37
CA ARG A 277 -15.88 0.30 -16.33
C ARG A 277 -15.53 1.22 -15.18
N LEU A 278 -14.26 1.24 -14.78
CA LEU A 278 -13.75 2.17 -13.76
C LEU A 278 -13.90 3.61 -14.21
N LEU A 279 -13.49 3.95 -15.45
CA LEU A 279 -13.62 5.31 -15.99
C LEU A 279 -15.10 5.78 -15.96
N ARG A 280 -16.03 4.93 -16.40
CA ARG A 280 -17.48 5.24 -16.30
C ARG A 280 -17.95 5.44 -14.85
N GLN A 281 -17.40 4.70 -13.90
CA GLN A 281 -17.74 4.88 -12.49
C GLN A 281 -17.20 6.21 -11.95
N ILE A 282 -15.97 6.59 -12.31
CA ILE A 282 -15.39 7.90 -11.95
C ILE A 282 -16.28 9.02 -12.46
N GLU A 283 -16.69 8.98 -13.73
CA GLU A 283 -17.59 9.98 -14.31
C GLU A 283 -18.93 10.11 -13.57
N ARG A 284 -19.52 9.00 -13.17
CA ARG A 284 -20.84 8.95 -12.51
C ARG A 284 -20.81 9.27 -11.02
N THR A 285 -19.65 9.21 -10.38
CA THR A 285 -19.54 9.46 -8.93
C THR A 285 -19.88 10.93 -8.63
N GLU A 286 -20.75 11.14 -7.67
CA GLU A 286 -21.19 12.48 -7.26
C GLU A 286 -20.48 12.93 -5.98
N ALA A 287 -20.51 14.24 -5.69
CA ALA A 287 -19.94 14.80 -4.46
C ALA A 287 -20.55 14.16 -3.20
N ALA A 288 -21.84 13.81 -3.26
CA ALA A 288 -22.52 13.14 -2.16
C ALA A 288 -21.94 11.74 -1.83
N ASP A 289 -21.47 11.00 -2.84
CA ASP A 289 -20.84 9.71 -2.64
C ASP A 289 -19.51 9.84 -1.91
N ILE A 290 -18.72 10.85 -2.29
CA ILE A 290 -17.42 11.14 -1.65
C ILE A 290 -17.61 11.59 -0.21
N VAL A 291 -18.61 12.47 0.04
CA VAL A 291 -18.96 12.89 1.41
C VAL A 291 -19.38 11.69 2.26
N ARG A 292 -20.16 10.77 1.67
CA ARG A 292 -20.58 9.53 2.34
C ARG A 292 -19.38 8.65 2.67
N ALA A 293 -18.45 8.47 1.73
CA ALA A 293 -17.21 7.76 1.98
C ALA A 293 -16.37 8.42 3.08
N ALA A 294 -16.23 9.75 3.06
CA ALA A 294 -15.51 10.51 4.09
C ALA A 294 -16.13 10.35 5.49
N LYS A 295 -17.45 10.21 5.61
CA LYS A 295 -18.13 9.98 6.89
C LYS A 295 -17.71 8.67 7.58
N HIS A 296 -17.28 7.68 6.80
CA HIS A 296 -16.80 6.39 7.32
C HIS A 296 -15.30 6.38 7.61
N PHE A 297 -14.58 7.44 7.28
CA PHE A 297 -13.16 7.57 7.64
C PHE A 297 -13.00 7.74 9.14
N ARG A 298 -12.21 6.85 9.75
CA ARG A 298 -11.87 6.89 11.16
C ARG A 298 -10.36 6.93 11.33
N LEU A 299 -9.86 7.99 11.96
CA LEU A 299 -8.45 8.08 12.33
C LEU A 299 -8.13 6.96 13.33
N GLN A 300 -7.13 6.15 13.02
CA GLN A 300 -6.67 5.04 13.84
C GLN A 300 -5.33 5.32 14.49
N THR A 301 -4.44 5.99 13.76
CA THR A 301 -3.05 6.19 14.18
C THR A 301 -2.54 7.54 13.76
N VAL A 302 -1.82 8.19 14.65
CA VAL A 302 -0.95 9.33 14.35
C VAL A 302 0.47 8.91 14.71
N TYR A 303 1.31 8.76 13.71
CA TYR A 303 2.70 8.36 13.86
C TYR A 303 3.63 9.53 13.54
N LEU A 304 4.55 9.83 14.44
CA LEU A 304 5.56 10.89 14.29
C LEU A 304 6.96 10.29 14.47
N LEU A 305 7.73 10.25 13.39
CA LEU A 305 9.17 10.00 13.43
C LEU A 305 9.89 11.34 13.39
N GLN A 306 10.71 11.63 14.38
CA GLN A 306 11.41 12.92 14.48
C GLN A 306 12.87 12.76 14.88
N GLY A 307 13.65 13.82 14.67
CA GLY A 307 15.02 13.90 15.18
C GLY A 307 15.04 13.95 16.69
N LYS A 308 16.09 13.41 17.31
CA LYS A 308 16.36 13.60 18.74
C LYS A 308 16.41 15.09 19.03
N GLU A 309 15.71 15.53 20.05
CA GLU A 309 15.87 16.89 20.56
C GLU A 309 17.33 17.05 20.99
N ARG A 310 18.08 17.91 20.29
CA ARG A 310 19.38 18.32 20.81
C ARG A 310 19.08 19.09 22.09
N THR A 311 19.38 18.52 23.24
CA THR A 311 19.57 19.31 24.45
C THR A 311 20.59 20.40 24.07
N GLN A 312 20.14 21.63 23.98
CA GLN A 312 21.06 22.75 24.03
C GLN A 312 21.68 22.67 25.43
N ASP A 313 22.89 22.10 25.48
CA ASP A 313 23.74 22.30 26.63
C ASP A 313 23.95 23.80 26.71
N ALA A 314 23.43 24.36 27.80
CA ALA A 314 23.60 25.74 28.15
C ALA A 314 25.12 25.96 28.40
N ASP A 315 25.76 26.70 27.50
CA ASP A 315 27.01 27.41 27.82
C ASP A 315 26.68 28.70 28.55
#